data_8fa6cc06121256686ec5f621f40ed430
#
_entry.id   8fa6cc06121256686ec5f621f40ed430
#
_cell.length_a   1.000
_cell.length_b   1.000
_cell.length_c   1.000
_cell.angle_alpha   90.00
_cell.angle_beta   90.00
_cell.angle_gamma   90.00
#
_symmetry.space_group_name_H-M   'P 1'
#
loop_
_entity.id
_entity.type
_entity.pdbx_description
1 polymer ?
#
loop_
_entity_poly.entity_id
_entity_poly.type
_entity_poly.pdbx_seq_one_letter_code
_entity_poly.pdbx_strand_id
1 'polypeptide(L)'
;MGGTGCISVTANVAPRLCAAFQSAWAAGDNARALELHDRLYPLHIAMFTDASPGPVKYALTRVRPGFPEELRLPMTPAGEASRRAVDAALAHAGLI
;
A
#
# COMPACT_ATOMS: atom_id res chain seq x y z
N MET A 1 5.38 -20.01 7.26
CA MET A 1 5.19 -20.16 8.71
C MET A 1 3.73 -20.48 9.09
N GLY A 2 2.90 -20.89 8.16
CA GLY A 2 1.54 -21.37 8.42
C GLY A 2 0.45 -20.30 8.63
N GLY A 3 0.76 -19.03 8.41
CA GLY A 3 -0.26 -17.98 8.40
C GLY A 3 -1.20 -18.13 7.21
N THR A 4 -2.47 -17.74 7.38
CA THR A 4 -3.50 -17.88 6.35
C THR A 4 -3.87 -16.57 5.68
N GLY A 5 -3.28 -15.46 6.09
CA GLY A 5 -3.52 -14.14 5.52
C GLY A 5 -2.91 -13.03 6.37
N CYS A 6 -3.27 -11.78 6.07
CA CYS A 6 -2.81 -10.63 6.85
C CYS A 6 -3.88 -9.53 6.88
N ILE A 7 -3.78 -8.66 7.89
CA ILE A 7 -4.57 -7.43 7.96
C ILE A 7 -3.70 -6.31 7.38
N SER A 8 -3.90 -6.00 6.10
CA SER A 8 -2.99 -5.17 5.31
C SER A 8 -3.50 -3.73 5.19
N VAL A 9 -2.65 -2.76 5.56
CA VAL A 9 -2.89 -1.34 5.26
C VAL A 9 -2.85 -1.09 3.75
N THR A 10 -1.88 -1.68 3.07
CA THR A 10 -1.69 -1.55 1.61
C THR A 10 -2.91 -2.02 0.82
N ALA A 11 -3.65 -3.00 1.33
CA ALA A 11 -4.85 -3.51 0.66
C ALA A 11 -5.95 -2.44 0.47
N ASN A 12 -5.96 -1.38 1.26
CA ASN A 12 -6.87 -0.25 1.04
C ASN A 12 -6.55 0.51 -0.25
N VAL A 13 -5.29 0.54 -0.65
CA VAL A 13 -4.78 1.29 -1.82
C VAL A 13 -4.67 0.41 -3.05
N ALA A 14 -4.17 -0.82 -2.87
CA ALA A 14 -3.86 -1.76 -3.95
C ALA A 14 -4.53 -3.13 -3.72
N PRO A 15 -5.87 -3.20 -3.61
CA PRO A 15 -6.55 -4.45 -3.26
C PRO A 15 -6.32 -5.55 -4.29
N ARG A 16 -6.30 -5.22 -5.58
CA ARG A 16 -6.09 -6.21 -6.66
C ARG A 16 -4.70 -6.85 -6.60
N LEU A 17 -3.65 -6.03 -6.39
CA LEU A 17 -2.28 -6.53 -6.29
C LEU A 17 -2.09 -7.38 -5.04
N CYS A 18 -2.64 -6.96 -3.91
CA CYS A 18 -2.59 -7.71 -2.67
C CYS A 18 -3.33 -9.05 -2.79
N ALA A 19 -4.51 -9.07 -3.39
CA ALA A 19 -5.27 -10.29 -3.64
C ALA A 19 -4.52 -11.24 -4.60
N ALA A 20 -3.95 -10.70 -5.68
CA ALA A 20 -3.15 -11.49 -6.62
C ALA A 20 -1.93 -12.13 -5.96
N PHE A 21 -1.25 -11.38 -5.07
CA PHE A 21 -0.13 -11.92 -4.29
C PHE A 21 -0.57 -13.10 -3.42
N GLN A 22 -1.66 -12.96 -2.67
CA GLN A 22 -2.18 -14.03 -1.82
C GLN A 22 -2.59 -15.27 -2.65
N SER A 23 -3.24 -15.05 -3.79
CA SER A 23 -3.65 -16.14 -4.69
C SER A 23 -2.47 -16.86 -5.29
N ALA A 24 -1.43 -16.15 -5.73
CA ALA A 24 -0.21 -16.75 -6.27
C ALA A 24 0.50 -17.62 -5.21
N TRP A 25 0.61 -17.12 -4.00
CA TRP A 25 1.20 -17.88 -2.90
C TRP A 25 0.40 -19.14 -2.57
N ALA A 26 -0.92 -19.00 -2.43
CA ALA A 26 -1.80 -20.14 -2.13
C ALA A 26 -1.77 -21.22 -3.22
N ALA A 27 -1.59 -20.84 -4.48
CA ALA A 27 -1.46 -21.74 -5.62
C ALA A 27 -0.06 -22.38 -5.76
N GLY A 28 0.91 -21.96 -4.95
CA GLY A 28 2.31 -22.42 -5.06
C GLY A 28 3.06 -21.80 -6.23
N ASP A 29 2.54 -20.72 -6.85
CA ASP A 29 3.21 -19.96 -7.92
C ASP A 29 4.20 -18.98 -7.29
N ASN A 30 5.35 -19.50 -6.87
CA ASN A 30 6.36 -18.73 -6.16
C ASN A 30 6.99 -17.64 -7.04
N ALA A 31 7.14 -17.88 -8.34
CA ALA A 31 7.68 -16.90 -9.27
C ALA A 31 6.76 -15.66 -9.36
N ARG A 32 5.47 -15.90 -9.51
CA ARG A 32 4.46 -14.83 -9.55
C ARG A 32 4.34 -14.11 -8.20
N ALA A 33 4.37 -14.86 -7.11
CA ALA A 33 4.33 -14.29 -5.76
C ALA A 33 5.53 -13.37 -5.51
N LEU A 34 6.75 -13.77 -5.93
CA LEU A 34 7.94 -12.94 -5.81
C LEU A 34 7.85 -11.65 -6.65
N GLU A 35 7.40 -11.75 -7.89
CA GLU A 35 7.18 -10.59 -8.77
C GLU A 35 6.24 -9.57 -8.12
N LEU A 36 5.12 -10.04 -7.59
CA LEU A 36 4.14 -9.19 -6.91
C LEU A 36 4.68 -8.64 -5.59
N HIS A 37 5.45 -9.42 -4.86
CA HIS A 37 6.13 -8.96 -3.64
C HIS A 37 7.08 -7.79 -3.94
N ASP A 38 7.93 -7.93 -4.94
CA ASP A 38 8.90 -6.88 -5.32
C ASP A 38 8.19 -5.60 -5.78
N ARG A 39 7.06 -5.76 -6.45
CA ARG A 39 6.22 -4.64 -6.88
C ARG A 39 5.52 -3.92 -5.72
N LEU A 40 5.06 -4.68 -4.71
CA LEU A 40 4.31 -4.15 -3.57
C LEU A 40 5.19 -3.68 -2.42
N TYR A 41 6.40 -4.20 -2.29
CA TYR A 41 7.24 -3.97 -1.10
C TYR A 41 7.50 -2.49 -0.80
N PRO A 42 7.89 -1.64 -1.76
CA PRO A 42 8.05 -0.21 -1.49
C PRO A 42 6.77 0.45 -0.97
N LEU A 43 5.60 -0.01 -1.45
CA LEU A 43 4.32 0.51 -1.01
C LEU A 43 4.01 0.10 0.44
N HIS A 44 4.34 -1.13 0.83
CA HIS A 44 4.21 -1.56 2.23
C HIS A 44 5.03 -0.68 3.17
N ILE A 45 6.26 -0.35 2.79
CA ILE A 45 7.14 0.53 3.58
C ILE A 45 6.59 1.96 3.61
N ALA A 46 6.14 2.48 2.47
CA ALA A 46 5.66 3.86 2.36
C ALA A 46 4.44 4.13 3.25
N MET A 47 3.60 3.13 3.50
CA MET A 47 2.41 3.28 4.36
C MET A 47 2.75 3.60 5.81
N PHE A 48 3.99 3.40 6.24
CA PHE A 48 4.46 3.59 7.61
C PHE A 48 5.61 4.59 7.72
N THR A 49 5.83 5.43 6.71
CA THR A 49 6.85 6.50 6.75
C THR A 49 6.44 7.69 7.60
N ASP A 50 5.19 7.72 8.03
CA ASP A 50 4.64 8.68 8.98
C ASP A 50 3.54 7.97 9.77
N ALA A 51 2.95 8.65 10.76
CA ALA A 51 1.91 8.05 11.60
C ALA A 51 0.71 7.59 10.75
N SER A 52 0.37 6.31 10.85
CA SER A 52 -0.83 5.76 10.22
C SER A 52 -2.09 6.36 10.88
N PRO A 53 -3.14 6.71 10.12
CA PRO A 53 -3.41 6.40 8.72
C PRO A 53 -3.03 7.53 7.73
N GLY A 54 -2.17 8.47 8.10
CA GLY A 54 -1.78 9.60 7.25
C GLY A 54 -1.33 9.16 5.85
N PRO A 55 -0.28 8.32 5.72
CA PRO A 55 0.23 7.91 4.40
C PRO A 55 -0.79 7.16 3.56
N VAL A 56 -1.58 6.25 4.13
CA VAL A 56 -2.58 5.49 3.36
C VAL A 56 -3.72 6.39 2.87
N LYS A 57 -4.15 7.37 3.66
CA LYS A 57 -5.15 8.33 3.21
C LYS A 57 -4.62 9.22 2.08
N TYR A 58 -3.39 9.67 2.19
CA TYR A 58 -2.74 10.38 1.08
C TYR A 58 -2.67 9.51 -0.18
N ALA A 59 -2.22 8.26 -0.05
CA ALA A 59 -2.16 7.33 -1.19
C ALA A 59 -3.53 7.16 -1.86
N LEU A 60 -4.60 7.08 -1.08
CA LEU A 60 -5.96 6.99 -1.60
C LEU A 60 -6.37 8.23 -2.40
N THR A 61 -5.93 9.42 -2.02
CA THR A 61 -6.20 10.63 -2.84
C THR A 61 -5.55 10.55 -4.22
N ARG A 62 -4.42 9.82 -4.32
CA ARG A 62 -3.67 9.67 -5.57
C ARG A 62 -4.29 8.64 -6.52
N VAL A 63 -4.89 7.58 -5.97
CA VAL A 63 -5.46 6.48 -6.76
C VAL A 63 -6.98 6.56 -6.92
N ARG A 64 -7.64 7.37 -6.10
CA ARG A 64 -9.10 7.59 -6.14
C ARG A 64 -9.40 9.08 -6.14
N PRO A 65 -9.63 9.70 -7.29
CA PRO A 65 -10.00 11.11 -7.35
C PRO A 65 -11.20 11.43 -6.45
N GLY A 66 -11.07 12.50 -5.65
CA GLY A 66 -12.12 12.91 -4.72
C GLY A 66 -12.13 12.21 -3.37
N PHE A 67 -11.20 11.27 -3.11
CA PHE A 67 -11.09 10.67 -1.78
C PHE A 67 -10.61 11.72 -0.76
N PRO A 68 -11.32 11.92 0.39
CA PRO A 68 -10.92 12.95 1.36
C PRO A 68 -9.69 12.50 2.17
N GLU A 69 -8.74 13.43 2.35
CA GLU A 69 -7.54 13.19 3.16
C GLU A 69 -7.75 13.46 4.66
N GLU A 70 -8.94 13.84 5.06
CA GLU A 70 -9.24 14.25 6.43
C GLU A 70 -8.87 13.18 7.46
N LEU A 71 -8.28 13.63 8.57
CA LEU A 71 -7.93 12.80 9.72
C LEU A 71 -8.54 13.40 10.97
N ARG A 72 -8.95 12.51 11.88
CA ARG A 72 -9.39 12.94 13.20
C ARG A 72 -8.21 13.34 14.07
N LEU A 73 -8.37 14.41 14.85
CA LEU A 73 -7.39 14.79 15.86
C LEU A 73 -7.13 13.64 16.86
N PRO A 74 -5.91 13.47 17.36
CA PRO A 74 -4.73 14.36 17.19
C PRO A 74 -3.90 14.11 15.93
N MET A 75 -4.38 13.27 15.00
CA MET A 75 -3.68 12.94 13.77
C MET A 75 -3.62 14.14 12.82
N THR A 76 -2.49 14.29 12.14
CA THR A 76 -2.26 15.31 11.12
C THR A 76 -1.96 14.65 9.77
N PRO A 77 -2.20 15.34 8.64
CA PRO A 77 -1.85 14.82 7.32
C PRO A 77 -0.39 14.42 7.21
N ALA A 78 -0.10 13.45 6.35
CA ALA A 78 1.27 13.00 6.10
C ALA A 78 2.16 14.17 5.66
N GLY A 79 3.38 14.20 6.20
CA GLY A 79 4.39 15.19 5.85
C GLY A 79 4.89 15.05 4.41
N GLU A 80 5.58 16.05 3.90
CA GLU A 80 6.02 16.09 2.50
C GLU A 80 6.97 14.96 2.13
N ALA A 81 7.90 14.60 3.02
CA ALA A 81 8.82 13.48 2.78
C ALA A 81 8.07 12.15 2.65
N SER A 82 7.06 11.92 3.49
CA SER A 82 6.20 10.76 3.41
C SER A 82 5.38 10.75 2.12
N ARG A 83 4.82 11.88 1.72
CA ARG A 83 4.08 12.03 0.45
C ARG A 83 4.94 11.67 -0.75
N ARG A 84 6.19 12.14 -0.80
CA ARG A 84 7.14 11.78 -1.86
C ARG A 84 7.44 10.28 -1.88
N ALA A 85 7.63 9.67 -0.72
CA ALA A 85 7.85 8.22 -0.62
C ALA A 85 6.63 7.43 -1.12
N VAL A 86 5.43 7.86 -0.76
CA VAL A 86 4.18 7.26 -1.23
C VAL A 86 4.05 7.39 -2.75
N ASP A 87 4.27 8.56 -3.31
CA ASP A 87 4.19 8.77 -4.76
C ASP A 87 5.17 7.90 -5.53
N ALA A 88 6.42 7.82 -5.07
CA ALA A 88 7.44 6.94 -5.67
C ALA A 88 7.02 5.46 -5.60
N ALA A 89 6.48 5.03 -4.47
CA ALA A 89 6.02 3.65 -4.29
C ALA A 89 4.80 3.31 -5.14
N LEU A 90 3.85 4.24 -5.29
CA LEU A 90 2.69 4.09 -6.17
C LEU A 90 3.12 3.98 -7.65
N ALA A 91 4.07 4.79 -8.07
CA ALA A 91 4.64 4.73 -9.42
C ALA A 91 5.36 3.40 -9.68
N HIS A 92 6.17 2.94 -8.71
CA HIS A 92 6.84 1.65 -8.79
C HIS A 92 5.84 0.49 -8.90
N ALA A 93 4.73 0.55 -8.17
CA ALA A 93 3.67 -0.44 -8.25
C ALA A 93 2.81 -0.33 -9.52
N GLY A 94 2.97 0.72 -10.32
CA GLY A 94 2.19 0.95 -11.53
C GLY A 94 0.78 1.45 -11.27
N LEU A 95 0.53 2.07 -10.12
CA LEU A 95 -0.79 2.58 -9.73
C LEU A 95 -1.00 4.05 -10.12
N ILE A 96 0.10 4.74 -10.39
CA ILE A 96 0.09 6.10 -10.95
C ILE A 96 1.13 6.25 -12.04
#